data_a2941ca2c97abaaef628ed9b0ea1fc8f
#
_entry.id   a2941ca2c97abaaef628ed9b0ea1fc8f
#
_cell.length_a   1.000
_cell.length_b   1.000
_cell.length_c   1.000
_cell.angle_alpha   90.00
_cell.angle_beta   90.00
_cell.angle_gamma   90.00
#
_symmetry.space_group_name_H-M   'P 1'
#
loop_
_entity.id
_entity.type
_entity.pdbx_description
1 polymer ?
#
loop_
_entity_poly.entity_id
_entity_poly.type
_entity_poly.pdbx_seq_one_letter_code
_entity_poly.pdbx_strand_id
1 'polypeptide(L)'
;MGMQRAGFECLAAIDFNSEAVTVFRANFPDISHALEQDLVAFSPKDLSAIIKTSRVDVIVGGPPCQGFSTARQRDGANNGKRIVDDHRRNLYQEFLKYVKFFQPKVFVMENVLGIRSAAEGKYFRRMQNEARALGYRVHPQMENAYELGVPQKRKRQLFIGTRIDLAAYFHGP
;
A
#
# COMPACT_ATOMS: atom_id res chain seq x y z
N MET A 1 9.33 -11.32 -2.22
CA MET A 1 9.51 -12.55 -3.04
C MET A 1 8.83 -12.45 -4.41
N GLY A 2 7.52 -12.16 -4.56
CA GLY A 2 6.87 -12.07 -5.87
C GLY A 2 7.48 -11.04 -6.81
N MET A 3 7.72 -9.82 -6.33
CA MET A 3 8.37 -8.75 -7.12
C MET A 3 9.78 -9.13 -7.57
N GLN A 4 10.59 -9.73 -6.69
CA GLN A 4 11.94 -10.20 -7.06
C GLN A 4 11.89 -11.30 -8.13
N ARG A 5 10.94 -12.24 -8.04
CA ARG A 5 10.73 -13.26 -9.08
C ARG A 5 10.32 -12.66 -10.43
N ALA A 6 9.69 -11.50 -10.41
CA ALA A 6 9.33 -10.73 -11.60
C ALA A 6 10.48 -9.80 -12.08
N GLY A 7 11.69 -9.91 -11.50
CA GLY A 7 12.86 -9.16 -11.91
C GLY A 7 13.01 -7.77 -11.30
N PHE A 8 12.21 -7.42 -10.29
CA PHE A 8 12.36 -6.14 -9.59
C PHE A 8 13.44 -6.23 -8.51
N GLU A 9 14.27 -5.21 -8.42
CA GLU A 9 15.19 -4.99 -7.32
C GLU A 9 14.48 -4.26 -6.18
N CYS A 10 14.65 -4.72 -4.94
CA CYS A 10 14.11 -4.07 -3.76
C CYS A 10 15.14 -3.09 -3.19
N LEU A 11 14.90 -1.79 -3.34
CA LEU A 11 15.77 -0.74 -2.81
C LEU A 11 15.63 -0.58 -1.30
N ALA A 12 14.40 -0.69 -0.78
CA ALA A 12 14.12 -0.64 0.65
C ALA A 12 12.81 -1.34 0.99
N ALA A 13 12.71 -1.84 2.21
CA ALA A 13 11.48 -2.29 2.85
C ALA A 13 11.34 -1.59 4.21
N ILE A 14 10.12 -1.16 4.53
CA ILE A 14 9.86 -0.39 5.76
C ILE A 14 8.64 -0.97 6.46
N ASP A 15 8.79 -1.25 7.74
CA ASP A 15 7.67 -1.58 8.63
C ASP A 15 7.96 -0.96 10.01
N PHE A 16 6.93 -0.61 10.78
CA PHE A 16 7.10 -0.14 12.14
C PHE A 16 7.25 -1.27 13.15
N ASN A 17 6.90 -2.50 12.77
CA ASN A 17 6.97 -3.68 13.61
C ASN A 17 8.35 -4.33 13.52
N SER A 18 9.08 -4.36 14.63
CA SER A 18 10.43 -4.93 14.71
C SER A 18 10.50 -6.41 14.35
N GLU A 19 9.47 -7.19 14.73
CA GLU A 19 9.40 -8.61 14.41
C GLU A 19 9.23 -8.82 12.90
N ALA A 20 8.36 -8.02 12.26
CA ALA A 20 8.17 -8.07 10.80
C ALA A 20 9.47 -7.73 10.06
N VAL A 21 10.20 -6.71 10.51
CA VAL A 21 11.49 -6.32 9.93
C VAL A 21 12.54 -7.43 10.15
N THR A 22 12.57 -8.05 11.32
CA THR A 22 13.48 -9.16 11.63
C THR A 22 13.23 -10.36 10.72
N VAL A 23 11.95 -10.75 10.56
CA VAL A 23 11.56 -11.84 9.66
C VAL A 23 11.87 -11.48 8.21
N PHE A 24 11.66 -10.23 7.81
CA PHE A 24 12.00 -9.77 6.46
C PHE A 24 13.51 -9.89 6.19
N ARG A 25 14.36 -9.41 7.09
CA ARG A 25 15.84 -9.52 6.98
C ARG A 25 16.31 -10.97 6.89
N ALA A 26 15.70 -11.85 7.66
CA ALA A 26 16.04 -13.29 7.63
C ALA A 26 15.69 -13.95 6.29
N ASN A 27 14.60 -13.51 5.64
CA ASN A 27 14.15 -14.06 4.35
C ASN A 27 14.78 -13.38 3.13
N PHE A 28 15.33 -12.17 3.31
CA PHE A 28 15.90 -11.34 2.23
C PHE A 28 17.22 -10.70 2.67
N PRO A 29 18.27 -11.52 2.95
CA PRO A 29 19.54 -11.03 3.48
C PRO A 29 20.28 -10.07 2.56
N ASP A 30 20.02 -10.15 1.26
CA ASP A 30 20.64 -9.29 0.24
C ASP A 30 20.04 -7.88 0.17
N ILE A 31 18.92 -7.61 0.87
CA ILE A 31 18.29 -6.29 0.90
C ILE A 31 18.88 -5.46 2.04
N SER A 32 19.74 -4.51 1.69
CA SER A 32 20.50 -3.70 2.64
C SER A 32 19.63 -2.77 3.51
N HIS A 33 18.48 -2.32 2.99
CA HIS A 33 17.65 -1.31 3.63
C HIS A 33 16.30 -1.87 4.07
N ALA A 34 16.30 -2.83 5.00
CA ALA A 34 15.10 -3.25 5.73
C ALA A 34 15.04 -2.43 7.04
N LEU A 35 14.16 -1.43 7.06
CA LEU A 35 14.14 -0.37 8.08
C LEU A 35 12.94 -0.55 9.02
N GLU A 36 13.22 -0.50 10.32
CA GLU A 36 12.19 -0.38 11.36
C GLU A 36 11.88 1.11 11.54
N GLN A 37 10.80 1.58 10.90
CA GLN A 37 10.42 2.98 10.92
C GLN A 37 8.90 3.15 10.85
N ASP A 38 8.38 4.14 11.58
CA ASP A 38 7.01 4.59 11.44
C ASP A 38 6.93 5.61 10.28
N LEU A 39 6.15 5.29 9.24
CA LEU A 39 5.96 6.17 8.08
C LEU A 39 5.33 7.53 8.44
N VAL A 40 4.70 7.67 9.59
CA VAL A 40 4.17 8.97 10.07
C VAL A 40 5.31 9.91 10.44
N ALA A 41 6.35 9.38 11.08
CA ALA A 41 7.51 10.16 11.55
C ALA A 41 8.67 10.15 10.54
N PHE A 42 8.82 9.09 9.76
CA PHE A 42 9.91 8.93 8.80
C PHE A 42 9.55 9.54 7.45
N SER A 43 10.38 10.46 6.96
CA SER A 43 10.05 11.18 5.74
C SER A 43 10.56 10.48 4.47
N PRO A 44 9.89 10.67 3.30
CA PRO A 44 10.41 10.17 2.03
C PRO A 44 11.78 10.73 1.65
N LYS A 45 12.11 11.94 2.15
CA LYS A 45 13.43 12.57 1.95
C LYS A 45 14.53 11.82 2.69
N ASP A 46 14.25 11.39 3.93
CA ASP A 46 15.19 10.59 4.72
C ASP A 46 15.42 9.23 4.07
N LEU A 47 14.36 8.59 3.57
CA LEU A 47 14.49 7.36 2.81
C LEU A 47 15.36 7.57 1.56
N SER A 48 15.12 8.63 0.80
CA SER A 48 15.90 8.95 -0.40
C SER A 48 17.40 9.14 -0.09
N ALA A 49 17.72 9.74 1.06
CA ALA A 49 19.11 9.90 1.50
C ALA A 49 19.75 8.54 1.84
N ILE A 50 19.02 7.63 2.48
CA ILE A 50 19.49 6.29 2.84
C ILE A 50 19.74 5.44 1.58
N ILE A 51 18.78 5.37 0.66
CA ILE A 51 18.89 4.59 -0.58
C ILE A 51 19.71 5.29 -1.67
N LYS A 52 20.15 6.52 -1.41
CA LYS A 52 20.98 7.35 -2.31
C LYS A 52 20.38 7.57 -3.69
N THR A 53 19.07 7.54 -3.81
CA THR A 53 18.35 7.82 -5.05
C THR A 53 16.95 8.35 -4.79
N SER A 54 16.46 9.19 -5.70
CA SER A 54 15.04 9.57 -5.77
C SER A 54 14.30 8.86 -6.91
N ARG A 55 15.02 8.02 -7.70
CA ARG A 55 14.42 7.28 -8.81
C ARG A 55 13.94 5.92 -8.30
N VAL A 56 12.64 5.76 -8.25
CA VAL A 56 11.96 4.53 -7.83
C VAL A 56 10.91 4.22 -8.90
N ASP A 57 10.99 3.05 -9.52
CA ASP A 57 10.05 2.68 -10.59
C ASP A 57 8.71 2.21 -10.03
N VAL A 58 8.73 1.49 -8.89
CA VAL A 58 7.54 0.91 -8.28
C VAL A 58 7.55 1.11 -6.77
N ILE A 59 6.42 1.53 -6.22
CA ILE A 59 6.16 1.51 -4.77
C ILE A 59 5.02 0.56 -4.49
N VAL A 60 5.24 -0.39 -3.57
CA VAL A 60 4.24 -1.36 -3.12
C VAL A 60 4.01 -1.19 -1.63
N GLY A 61 2.75 -1.24 -1.19
CA GLY A 61 2.45 -1.19 0.24
C GLY A 61 1.05 -1.66 0.59
N GLY A 62 0.90 -2.08 1.86
CA GLY A 62 -0.38 -2.45 2.44
C GLY A 62 -0.64 -1.61 3.69
N PRO A 63 -0.98 -0.31 3.56
CA PRO A 63 -1.26 0.52 4.72
C PRO A 63 -2.39 -0.08 5.55
N PRO A 64 -2.26 -0.08 6.90
CA PRO A 64 -3.20 -0.77 7.78
C PRO A 64 -4.65 -0.32 7.58
N CYS A 65 -5.53 -1.31 7.61
CA CYS A 65 -6.95 -1.18 7.38
C CYS A 65 -7.77 -1.36 8.66
N GLN A 66 -7.21 -1.08 9.81
CA GLN A 66 -7.87 -1.41 11.10
C GLN A 66 -9.23 -0.73 11.34
N GLY A 67 -9.59 0.26 10.54
CA GLY A 67 -10.91 0.88 10.56
C GLY A 67 -11.94 0.28 9.57
N PHE A 68 -11.55 -0.67 8.70
CA PHE A 68 -12.41 -1.21 7.62
C PHE A 68 -12.63 -2.72 7.68
N SER A 69 -12.04 -3.42 8.68
CA SER A 69 -12.19 -4.87 8.82
C SER A 69 -13.57 -5.23 9.36
N THR A 70 -14.30 -6.07 8.63
CA THR A 70 -15.58 -6.64 9.04
C THR A 70 -15.47 -7.56 10.27
N ALA A 71 -14.28 -8.10 10.57
CA ALA A 71 -14.05 -8.94 11.74
C ALA A 71 -14.30 -8.18 13.05
N ARG A 72 -14.04 -6.87 13.11
CA ARG A 72 -14.32 -6.02 14.26
C ARG A 72 -15.80 -5.61 14.43
N GLN A 73 -16.61 -5.75 13.40
CA GLN A 73 -18.05 -5.48 13.48
C GLN A 73 -18.81 -6.57 14.26
N ARG A 74 -18.23 -7.76 14.42
CA ARG A 74 -18.86 -8.89 15.13
C ARG A 74 -18.75 -8.81 16.64
N ASP A 75 -17.81 -8.03 17.18
CA ASP A 75 -17.56 -7.99 18.64
C ASP A 75 -18.44 -6.98 19.41
N GLY A 76 -19.46 -6.40 18.78
CA GLY A 76 -20.41 -5.49 19.43
C GLY A 76 -19.80 -4.18 19.99
N ALA A 77 -18.49 -4.01 19.91
CA ALA A 77 -17.77 -2.88 20.51
C ALA A 77 -17.81 -1.58 19.67
N ASN A 78 -18.42 -1.61 18.48
CA ASN A 78 -18.49 -0.47 17.57
C ASN A 78 -19.91 0.07 17.44
N ASN A 79 -20.41 0.76 18.45
CA ASN A 79 -21.53 1.67 18.25
C ASN A 79 -21.08 2.84 17.38
N GLY A 80 -21.70 3.00 16.21
CA GLY A 80 -21.51 3.89 15.07
C GLY A 80 -20.73 5.22 15.19
N LYS A 81 -20.54 5.78 16.37
CA LYS A 81 -19.85 7.06 16.60
C LYS A 81 -18.31 6.94 16.70
N ARG A 82 -17.75 5.77 17.06
CA ARG A 82 -16.29 5.55 17.13
C ARG A 82 -15.63 5.28 15.78
N ILE A 83 -16.44 5.12 14.73
CA ILE A 83 -15.98 4.78 13.39
C ILE A 83 -15.35 6.00 12.64
N VAL A 84 -15.68 7.23 13.05
CA VAL A 84 -15.34 8.44 12.28
C VAL A 84 -13.92 8.95 12.52
N ASP A 85 -13.28 8.64 13.65
CA ASP A 85 -12.05 9.31 14.13
C ASP A 85 -10.81 8.40 14.31
N ASP A 86 -10.77 7.24 13.65
CA ASP A 86 -9.59 6.38 13.74
C ASP A 86 -8.47 6.89 12.80
N HIS A 87 -7.41 7.51 13.35
CA HIS A 87 -6.23 7.99 12.64
C HIS A 87 -5.65 6.95 11.67
N ARG A 88 -5.80 5.65 11.99
CA ARG A 88 -5.33 4.53 11.16
C ARG A 88 -6.02 4.42 9.81
N ARG A 89 -7.19 5.05 9.64
CA ARG A 89 -7.89 5.11 8.34
C ARG A 89 -7.20 6.03 7.35
N ASN A 90 -6.39 6.94 7.83
CA ASN A 90 -5.67 7.90 7.01
C ASN A 90 -4.22 7.47 6.70
N LEU A 91 -3.76 6.31 7.21
CA LEU A 91 -2.39 5.83 6.95
C LEU A 91 -2.09 5.56 5.48
N TYR A 92 -3.11 5.37 4.63
CA TYR A 92 -2.90 5.37 3.18
C TYR A 92 -2.35 6.71 2.67
N GLN A 93 -2.59 7.82 3.37
CA GLN A 93 -2.04 9.12 3.01
C GLN A 93 -0.52 9.17 3.23
N GLU A 94 -0.02 8.47 4.26
CA GLU A 94 1.41 8.33 4.45
C GLU A 94 2.05 7.60 3.27
N PHE A 95 1.43 6.50 2.81
CA PHE A 95 1.84 5.83 1.58
C PHE A 95 1.83 6.79 0.37
N LEU A 96 0.78 7.59 0.20
CA LEU A 96 0.68 8.56 -0.90
C LEU A 96 1.71 9.70 -0.78
N LYS A 97 2.23 10.05 0.41
CA LYS A 97 3.36 10.98 0.56
C LYS A 97 4.61 10.45 -0.14
N TYR A 98 4.90 9.15 0.01
CA TYR A 98 6.02 8.52 -0.70
C TYR A 98 5.78 8.47 -2.21
N VAL A 99 4.57 8.13 -2.66
CA VAL A 99 4.20 8.20 -4.08
C VAL A 99 4.38 9.62 -4.63
N LYS A 100 3.95 10.64 -3.89
CA LYS A 100 4.12 12.06 -4.27
C LYS A 100 5.59 12.45 -4.41
N PHE A 101 6.44 12.02 -3.49
CA PHE A 101 7.85 12.39 -3.47
C PHE A 101 8.66 11.68 -4.57
N PHE A 102 8.53 10.35 -4.66
CA PHE A 102 9.31 9.55 -5.58
C PHE A 102 8.76 9.53 -7.00
N GLN A 103 7.50 9.87 -7.21
CA GLN A 103 6.81 9.83 -8.50
C GLN A 103 7.08 8.53 -9.30
N PRO A 104 6.85 7.35 -8.70
CA PRO A 104 7.12 6.07 -9.36
C PRO A 104 6.30 5.94 -10.65
N LYS A 105 6.75 5.10 -11.58
CA LYS A 105 5.97 4.77 -12.79
C LYS A 105 4.66 4.07 -12.42
N VAL A 106 4.74 3.19 -11.41
CA VAL A 106 3.61 2.42 -10.90
C VAL A 106 3.63 2.40 -9.37
N PHE A 107 2.47 2.48 -8.76
CA PHE A 107 2.31 2.06 -7.37
C PHE A 107 1.27 0.96 -7.25
N VAL A 108 1.43 0.09 -6.26
CA VAL A 108 0.44 -0.93 -5.90
C VAL A 108 0.13 -0.79 -4.41
N MET A 109 -1.12 -0.48 -4.09
CA MET A 109 -1.57 -0.42 -2.72
C MET A 109 -2.61 -1.52 -2.46
N GLU A 110 -2.33 -2.39 -1.49
CA GLU A 110 -3.24 -3.46 -1.05
C GLU A 110 -4.10 -3.02 0.11
N ASN A 111 -5.34 -3.48 0.12
CA ASN A 111 -6.23 -3.30 1.27
C ASN A 111 -7.27 -4.41 1.36
N VAL A 112 -8.04 -4.46 2.45
CA VAL A 112 -9.16 -5.39 2.58
C VAL A 112 -10.37 -4.91 1.78
N LEU A 113 -11.29 -5.83 1.41
CA LEU A 113 -12.50 -5.48 0.65
C LEU A 113 -13.40 -4.48 1.38
N GLY A 114 -13.37 -4.47 2.71
CA GLY A 114 -14.18 -3.55 3.52
C GLY A 114 -13.97 -2.07 3.19
N ILE A 115 -12.85 -1.69 2.58
CA ILE A 115 -12.61 -0.30 2.13
C ILE A 115 -13.63 0.16 1.07
N ARG A 116 -14.20 -0.75 0.28
CA ARG A 116 -15.16 -0.42 -0.79
C ARG A 116 -16.48 0.09 -0.24
N SER A 117 -16.94 -0.48 0.90
CA SER A 117 -18.23 -0.16 1.51
C SER A 117 -18.12 0.74 2.74
N ALA A 118 -16.93 0.87 3.34
CA ALA A 118 -16.72 1.69 4.53
C ALA A 118 -17.14 3.15 4.31
N ALA A 119 -17.97 3.68 5.20
CA ALA A 119 -18.55 5.01 5.09
C ALA A 119 -19.14 5.26 3.69
N GLU A 120 -19.98 4.34 3.20
CA GLU A 120 -20.64 4.44 1.88
C GLU A 120 -19.65 4.58 0.71
N GLY A 121 -18.47 3.97 0.84
CA GLY A 121 -17.40 4.04 -0.15
C GLY A 121 -16.63 5.37 -0.19
N LYS A 122 -16.80 6.23 0.81
CA LYS A 122 -16.13 7.54 0.88
C LYS A 122 -14.60 7.40 0.85
N TYR A 123 -14.04 6.46 1.63
CA TYR A 123 -12.58 6.24 1.66
C TYR A 123 -12.05 5.69 0.36
N PHE A 124 -12.79 4.75 -0.26
CA PHE A 124 -12.44 4.19 -1.56
C PHE A 124 -12.34 5.26 -2.65
N ARG A 125 -13.34 6.16 -2.71
CA ARG A 125 -13.35 7.28 -3.67
C ARG A 125 -12.28 8.32 -3.35
N ARG A 126 -12.12 8.69 -2.07
CA ARG A 126 -11.15 9.68 -1.63
C ARG A 126 -9.73 9.29 -2.01
N MET A 127 -9.33 8.07 -1.72
CA MET A 127 -8.01 7.56 -2.04
C MET A 127 -7.72 7.59 -3.56
N GLN A 128 -8.69 7.17 -4.38
CA GLN A 128 -8.54 7.28 -5.84
C GLN A 128 -8.39 8.73 -6.30
N ASN A 129 -9.17 9.65 -5.73
CA ASN A 129 -9.10 11.05 -6.09
C ASN A 129 -7.79 11.70 -5.66
N GLU A 130 -7.29 11.38 -4.47
CA GLU A 130 -5.98 11.85 -4.00
C GLU A 130 -4.84 11.33 -4.89
N ALA A 131 -4.88 10.05 -5.28
CA ALA A 131 -3.89 9.50 -6.20
C ALA A 131 -3.98 10.10 -7.62
N ARG A 132 -5.20 10.35 -8.12
CA ARG A 132 -5.40 11.06 -9.40
C ARG A 132 -4.85 12.48 -9.36
N ALA A 133 -5.02 13.19 -8.25
CA ALA A 133 -4.46 14.52 -8.06
C ALA A 133 -2.92 14.53 -8.08
N LEU A 134 -2.28 13.39 -7.83
CA LEU A 134 -0.83 13.21 -7.98
C LEU A 134 -0.39 12.85 -9.40
N GLY A 135 -1.31 12.79 -10.37
CA GLY A 135 -0.99 12.48 -11.77
C GLY A 135 -1.08 10.99 -12.13
N TYR A 136 -1.82 10.19 -11.35
CA TYR A 136 -1.97 8.75 -11.61
C TYR A 136 -3.35 8.40 -12.17
N ARG A 137 -3.40 7.50 -13.13
CA ARG A 137 -4.60 6.72 -13.44
C ARG A 137 -4.66 5.56 -12.43
N VAL A 138 -5.79 5.42 -11.75
CA VAL A 138 -5.96 4.38 -10.73
C VAL A 138 -6.90 3.30 -11.24
N HIS A 139 -6.45 2.06 -11.20
CA HIS A 139 -7.16 0.85 -11.56
C HIS A 139 -7.46 0.05 -10.29
N PRO A 140 -8.69 0.12 -9.76
CA PRO A 140 -9.07 -0.68 -8.60
C PRO A 140 -9.42 -2.10 -9.05
N GLN A 141 -8.67 -3.10 -8.59
CA GLN A 141 -8.89 -4.52 -8.87
C GLN A 141 -9.20 -5.28 -7.59
N MET A 142 -10.06 -6.27 -7.68
CA MET A 142 -10.31 -7.22 -6.60
C MET A 142 -9.64 -8.54 -6.99
N GLU A 143 -8.70 -8.97 -6.16
CA GLU A 143 -7.99 -10.22 -6.37
C GLU A 143 -8.34 -11.24 -5.30
N ASN A 144 -8.43 -12.50 -5.69
CA ASN A 144 -8.57 -13.62 -4.79
C ASN A 144 -7.33 -14.52 -4.92
N ALA A 145 -6.56 -14.64 -3.85
CA ALA A 145 -5.33 -15.43 -3.86
C ALA A 145 -5.54 -16.87 -4.34
N TYR A 146 -6.73 -17.44 -4.09
CA TYR A 146 -7.09 -18.78 -4.56
C TYR A 146 -7.06 -18.88 -6.09
N GLU A 147 -7.54 -17.88 -6.79
CA GLU A 147 -7.57 -17.82 -8.27
C GLU A 147 -6.17 -17.61 -8.86
N LEU A 148 -5.22 -17.16 -8.03
CA LEU A 148 -3.81 -16.98 -8.38
C LEU A 148 -2.93 -18.18 -7.95
N GLY A 149 -3.54 -19.33 -7.61
CA GLY A 149 -2.83 -20.57 -7.27
C GLY A 149 -2.40 -20.71 -5.81
N VAL A 150 -2.81 -19.79 -4.93
CA VAL A 150 -2.56 -19.92 -3.48
C VAL A 150 -3.68 -20.74 -2.84
N PRO A 151 -3.42 -21.77 -2.03
CA PRO A 151 -4.45 -22.60 -1.39
C PRO A 151 -5.16 -21.88 -0.23
N GLN A 152 -5.57 -20.64 -0.46
CA GLN A 152 -6.26 -19.80 0.51
C GLN A 152 -7.28 -18.89 -0.17
N LYS A 153 -8.53 -18.93 0.27
CA LYS A 153 -9.56 -17.95 -0.14
C LYS A 153 -9.31 -16.61 0.55
N ARG A 154 -8.47 -15.78 -0.06
CA ARG A 154 -8.09 -14.46 0.45
C ARG A 154 -8.38 -13.38 -0.59
N LYS A 155 -9.52 -12.72 -0.44
CA LYS A 155 -9.89 -11.59 -1.31
C LYS A 155 -9.26 -10.29 -0.82
N ARG A 156 -8.70 -9.51 -1.75
CA ARG A 156 -8.07 -8.22 -1.48
C ARG A 156 -8.43 -7.20 -2.52
N GLN A 157 -8.49 -5.94 -2.08
CA GLN A 157 -8.61 -4.80 -2.97
C GLN A 157 -7.20 -4.31 -3.29
N LEU A 158 -6.85 -4.31 -4.56
CA LEU A 158 -5.65 -3.64 -5.06
C LEU A 158 -6.03 -2.31 -5.70
N PHE A 159 -5.17 -1.32 -5.55
CA PHE A 159 -5.21 -0.05 -6.26
C PHE A 159 -3.89 0.07 -7.00
N ILE A 160 -3.95 -0.11 -8.30
CA ILE A 160 -2.79 -0.01 -9.17
C ILE A 160 -2.83 1.37 -9.81
N GLY A 161 -1.87 2.21 -9.44
CA GLY A 161 -1.71 3.54 -10.03
C GLY A 161 -0.61 3.54 -11.07
N THR A 162 -0.93 3.99 -12.29
CA THR A 162 0.03 4.22 -13.37
C THR A 162 0.11 5.71 -13.66
N ARG A 163 1.31 6.25 -13.84
CA ARG A 163 1.47 7.67 -14.16
C ARG A 163 0.82 8.00 -15.50
N ILE A 164 0.07 9.10 -15.57
CA ILE A 164 -0.72 9.46 -16.75
C ILE A 164 0.18 9.76 -17.96
N ASP A 165 1.34 10.36 -17.73
CA ASP A 165 2.33 10.65 -18.78
C ASP A 165 2.96 9.37 -19.40
N LEU A 166 2.83 8.22 -18.70
CA LEU A 166 3.30 6.92 -19.16
C LEU A 166 2.16 5.99 -19.61
N ALA A 167 0.92 6.44 -19.54
CA ALA A 167 -0.27 5.61 -19.80
C ALA A 167 -0.28 4.98 -21.19
N ALA A 168 0.38 5.59 -22.18
CA ALA A 168 0.51 5.04 -23.55
C ALA A 168 1.31 3.73 -23.61
N TYR A 169 2.14 3.46 -22.59
CA TYR A 169 3.01 2.28 -22.52
C TYR A 169 2.41 1.13 -21.69
N PHE A 170 1.33 1.40 -20.96
CA PHE A 170 0.66 0.43 -20.12
C PHE A 170 -0.68 0.06 -20.73
N HIS A 171 -0.71 -0.95 -21.56
CA HIS A 171 -1.94 -1.64 -21.92
C HIS A 171 -2.28 -2.53 -20.72
N GLY A 172 -3.18 -2.06 -19.85
CA GLY A 172 -3.71 -2.89 -18.78
C GLY A 172 -4.59 -4.00 -19.36
N PRO A 173 -4.75 -5.12 -18.63
CA PRO A 173 -5.72 -6.14 -18.99
C PRO A 173 -7.14 -5.60 -18.93
#